data_1f04db790e7525cdc7409d699f69d729
#
_entry.id   1f04db790e7525cdc7409d699f69d729
#
_cell.length_a   1.000
_cell.length_b   1.000
_cell.length_c   1.000
_cell.angle_alpha   90.00
_cell.angle_beta   90.00
_cell.angle_gamma   90.00
#
_symmetry.space_group_name_H-M   'P 1'
#
loop_
_entity.id
_entity.type
_entity.pdbx_description
1 polymer ?
#
loop_
_entity_poly.entity_id
_entity_poly.type
_entity_poly.pdbx_seq_one_letter_code
_entity_poly.pdbx_strand_id
1 'polypeptide(L)'
;MKSTCSILALLAALAWPAPLFAAVPVSSAALLQPFVDKHELAGAVAVVVDKDKVRSIEAVGFADIAGRKAMKADSMFWIASQTKPMTATAVMMLVDEGKVALDDAVEKHLPEFRGQMVVAEKDDAHTLLRKPTHPITIREVLDHMSGMPFMSALELPTHDIVPLAALVRSYAITPLVSEPGTRYLYSSAGINIAGRVIEVVSGMSYEEFMQQRLFSPLGMKDTTFWPNEKQAKRVAKSYRPDATKTNLAEFQITQLAYPLSDRTRRFPIPAGGLFSTAQDTARFCQMLLNGGQWNGRRYVSEASFKELTKRQTPASVKDSYGLCFAVGPDWFGHGGAQATSMEVRPAKGLATIWMVQHAGFPGEGGNAQGVFKTWALERFGK
;
A
#
# COMPACT_ATOMS: atom_id res chain seq x y z
N MET A 1 11.35 -49.82 -78.90
CA MET A 1 11.21 -48.42 -78.59
C MET A 1 10.36 -48.33 -77.33
N LYS A 2 11.04 -48.09 -76.17
CA LYS A 2 10.37 -47.95 -74.88
C LYS A 2 10.54 -46.49 -74.44
N SER A 3 9.44 -45.75 -74.34
CA SER A 3 9.42 -44.37 -73.89
C SER A 3 9.26 -44.35 -72.39
N THR A 4 10.22 -43.78 -71.66
CA THR A 4 10.18 -43.55 -70.20
C THR A 4 9.69 -42.15 -69.94
N CYS A 5 8.54 -42.03 -69.33
CA CYS A 5 7.94 -40.77 -68.88
C CYS A 5 8.40 -40.51 -67.44
N SER A 6 9.20 -39.42 -67.25
CA SER A 6 9.66 -38.99 -65.93
C SER A 6 8.64 -37.95 -65.37
N ILE A 7 8.03 -38.30 -64.22
CA ILE A 7 7.17 -37.38 -63.47
C ILE A 7 8.02 -36.57 -62.51
N LEU A 8 8.12 -35.28 -62.72
CA LEU A 8 8.71 -34.33 -61.75
C LEU A 8 7.63 -33.99 -60.71
N ALA A 9 7.85 -34.42 -59.47
CA ALA A 9 7.03 -33.98 -58.35
C ALA A 9 7.54 -32.65 -57.76
N LEU A 10 6.77 -31.59 -57.88
CA LEU A 10 7.03 -30.30 -57.29
C LEU A 10 6.58 -30.35 -55.82
N LEU A 11 7.52 -30.36 -54.87
CA LEU A 11 7.24 -30.15 -53.44
C LEU A 11 7.12 -28.65 -53.16
N ALA A 12 5.89 -28.17 -53.02
CA ALA A 12 5.61 -26.82 -52.50
C ALA A 12 5.78 -26.82 -50.99
N ALA A 13 6.87 -26.25 -50.47
CA ALA A 13 7.05 -25.99 -49.08
C ALA A 13 6.12 -24.85 -48.62
N LEU A 14 5.08 -25.20 -47.88
CA LEU A 14 4.25 -24.23 -47.16
C LEU A 14 5.07 -23.66 -45.99
N ALA A 15 5.65 -22.46 -46.17
CA ALA A 15 6.24 -21.70 -45.10
C ALA A 15 5.09 -21.17 -44.21
N TRP A 16 4.94 -21.73 -43.02
CA TRP A 16 4.09 -21.20 -41.97
C TRP A 16 4.71 -19.86 -41.50
N PRO A 17 3.93 -18.77 -41.43
CA PRO A 17 4.46 -17.53 -40.87
C PRO A 17 4.77 -17.77 -39.38
N ALA A 18 6.03 -17.55 -38.97
CA ALA A 18 6.41 -17.53 -37.58
C ALA A 18 5.60 -16.44 -36.85
N PRO A 19 5.08 -16.70 -35.65
CA PRO A 19 4.37 -15.68 -34.89
C PRO A 19 5.31 -14.50 -34.64
N LEU A 20 4.93 -13.31 -35.13
CA LEU A 20 5.61 -12.06 -34.77
C LEU A 20 5.33 -11.81 -33.29
N PHE A 21 6.26 -12.20 -32.43
CA PHE A 21 6.27 -11.69 -31.05
C PHE A 21 6.58 -10.20 -31.14
N ALA A 22 5.60 -9.35 -30.83
CA ALA A 22 5.82 -7.93 -30.70
C ALA A 22 6.91 -7.72 -29.63
N ALA A 23 7.98 -7.01 -29.98
CA ALA A 23 9.06 -6.72 -29.04
C ALA A 23 8.50 -5.94 -27.84
N VAL A 24 8.79 -6.39 -26.61
CA VAL A 24 8.38 -5.68 -25.39
C VAL A 24 8.97 -4.27 -25.45
N PRO A 25 8.16 -3.20 -25.31
CA PRO A 25 8.64 -1.83 -25.37
C PRO A 25 9.81 -1.59 -24.41
N VAL A 26 10.78 -0.77 -24.82
CA VAL A 26 11.99 -0.51 -24.03
C VAL A 26 11.66 0.29 -22.76
N SER A 27 10.63 1.14 -22.79
CA SER A 27 10.28 2.10 -21.74
C SER A 27 8.81 1.96 -21.31
N SER A 28 8.59 1.91 -20.00
CA SER A 28 7.22 1.99 -19.44
C SER A 28 6.61 3.36 -19.65
N ALA A 29 7.41 4.44 -19.65
CA ALA A 29 6.91 5.79 -19.91
C ALA A 29 6.27 5.90 -21.29
N ALA A 30 6.84 5.28 -22.33
CA ALA A 30 6.27 5.26 -23.65
C ALA A 30 4.90 4.55 -23.71
N LEU A 31 4.70 3.51 -22.90
CA LEU A 31 3.41 2.81 -22.79
C LEU A 31 2.36 3.63 -22.02
N LEU A 32 2.80 4.48 -21.11
CA LEU A 32 1.94 5.28 -20.25
C LEU A 32 1.60 6.65 -20.86
N GLN A 33 2.44 7.14 -21.78
CA GLN A 33 2.25 8.44 -22.43
C GLN A 33 0.86 8.60 -23.09
N PRO A 34 0.29 7.60 -23.80
CA PRO A 34 -1.04 7.71 -24.37
C PRO A 34 -2.16 8.04 -23.38
N PHE A 35 -2.06 7.57 -22.12
CA PHE A 35 -3.02 7.92 -21.06
C PHE A 35 -2.88 9.38 -20.62
N VAL A 36 -1.66 9.92 -20.63
CA VAL A 36 -1.40 11.34 -20.34
C VAL A 36 -1.93 12.21 -21.47
N ASP A 37 -1.67 11.84 -22.72
CA ASP A 37 -2.09 12.60 -23.91
C ASP A 37 -3.62 12.68 -24.03
N LYS A 38 -4.33 11.65 -23.57
CA LYS A 38 -5.80 11.60 -23.51
C LYS A 38 -6.39 12.27 -22.26
N HIS A 39 -5.57 12.85 -21.39
CA HIS A 39 -5.99 13.41 -20.10
C HIS A 39 -6.67 12.41 -19.14
N GLU A 40 -6.34 11.12 -19.25
CA GLU A 40 -6.82 10.04 -18.41
C GLU A 40 -5.90 9.78 -17.22
N LEU A 41 -4.64 10.19 -17.31
CA LEU A 41 -3.59 10.13 -16.28
C LEU A 41 -2.89 11.48 -16.21
N ALA A 42 -2.83 12.09 -15.00
CA ALA A 42 -2.08 13.34 -14.81
C ALA A 42 -0.58 13.11 -14.97
N GLY A 43 -0.08 12.10 -14.30
CA GLY A 43 1.29 11.64 -14.36
C GLY A 43 1.55 10.54 -13.35
N ALA A 44 2.66 9.84 -13.54
CA ALA A 44 3.06 8.71 -12.69
C ALA A 44 4.57 8.63 -12.53
N VAL A 45 5.00 8.00 -11.43
CA VAL A 45 6.35 7.44 -11.29
C VAL A 45 6.20 5.93 -11.15
N ALA A 46 6.78 5.19 -12.09
CA ALA A 46 6.75 3.73 -12.18
C ALA A 46 8.14 3.16 -11.90
N VAL A 47 8.25 2.24 -10.93
CA VAL A 47 9.52 1.65 -10.54
C VAL A 47 9.43 0.14 -10.53
N VAL A 48 10.46 -0.51 -11.07
CA VAL A 48 10.69 -1.95 -10.96
C VAL A 48 12.00 -2.18 -10.23
N VAL A 49 11.98 -3.03 -9.22
CA VAL A 49 13.18 -3.44 -8.48
C VAL A 49 13.30 -4.94 -8.43
N ASP A 50 14.53 -5.43 -8.38
CA ASP A 50 14.84 -6.77 -7.92
C ASP A 50 15.45 -6.72 -6.50
N LYS A 51 15.94 -7.85 -6.02
CA LYS A 51 16.54 -7.97 -4.69
C LYS A 51 17.69 -6.97 -4.45
N ASP A 52 18.45 -6.65 -5.50
CA ASP A 52 19.74 -5.97 -5.38
C ASP A 52 19.68 -4.52 -5.85
N LYS A 53 18.87 -4.23 -6.87
CA LYS A 53 18.89 -2.93 -7.53
C LYS A 53 17.56 -2.50 -8.13
N VAL A 54 17.49 -1.20 -8.43
CA VAL A 54 16.44 -0.63 -9.27
C VAL A 54 16.69 -1.08 -10.71
N ARG A 55 15.71 -1.73 -11.33
CA ARG A 55 15.75 -2.20 -12.72
C ARG A 55 15.25 -1.14 -13.69
N SER A 56 14.25 -0.38 -13.27
CA SER A 56 13.70 0.76 -14.00
C SER A 56 13.11 1.75 -13.02
N ILE A 57 13.28 3.05 -13.30
CA ILE A 57 12.58 4.16 -12.66
C ILE A 57 12.24 5.17 -13.74
N GLU A 58 10.96 5.37 -14.00
CA GLU A 58 10.48 6.24 -15.06
C GLU A 58 9.36 7.12 -14.55
N ALA A 59 9.35 8.37 -15.01
CA ALA A 59 8.32 9.36 -14.73
C ALA A 59 7.66 9.80 -16.04
N VAL A 60 6.34 9.98 -16.02
CA VAL A 60 5.56 10.39 -17.17
C VAL A 60 4.51 11.42 -16.75
N GLY A 61 4.19 12.37 -17.63
CA GLY A 61 3.16 13.38 -17.41
C GLY A 61 3.55 14.45 -16.41
N PHE A 62 2.61 14.92 -15.61
CA PHE A 62 2.71 16.12 -14.79
C PHE A 62 2.46 15.83 -13.31
N ALA A 63 3.27 16.44 -12.46
CA ALA A 63 3.02 16.58 -11.03
C ALA A 63 2.04 17.73 -10.72
N ASP A 64 1.92 18.69 -11.65
CA ASP A 64 0.98 19.81 -11.62
C ASP A 64 0.61 20.14 -13.06
N ILE A 65 -0.60 19.82 -13.49
CA ILE A 65 -1.06 20.05 -14.87
C ILE A 65 -1.17 21.54 -15.15
N ALA A 66 -1.84 22.31 -14.27
CA ALA A 66 -2.06 23.73 -14.45
C ALA A 66 -0.75 24.53 -14.44
N GLY A 67 0.16 24.18 -13.53
CA GLY A 67 1.50 24.74 -13.45
C GLY A 67 2.50 24.20 -14.48
N ARG A 68 2.08 23.29 -15.36
CA ARG A 68 2.95 22.59 -16.35
C ARG A 68 4.22 22.00 -15.73
N LYS A 69 4.12 21.56 -14.47
CA LYS A 69 5.26 20.98 -13.74
C LYS A 69 5.34 19.50 -14.08
N ALA A 70 6.39 19.11 -14.79
CA ALA A 70 6.61 17.71 -15.14
C ALA A 70 6.71 16.81 -13.89
N MET A 71 6.21 15.58 -14.00
CA MET A 71 6.46 14.52 -13.04
C MET A 71 7.95 14.17 -13.07
N LYS A 72 8.54 13.94 -11.89
CA LYS A 72 9.95 13.56 -11.73
C LYS A 72 10.07 12.30 -10.90
N ALA A 73 11.16 11.57 -11.06
CA ALA A 73 11.43 10.36 -10.31
C ALA A 73 11.48 10.59 -8.78
N ASP A 74 11.83 11.82 -8.35
CA ASP A 74 11.88 12.25 -6.96
C ASP A 74 10.59 12.98 -6.49
N SER A 75 9.53 12.98 -7.30
CA SER A 75 8.22 13.47 -6.88
C SER A 75 7.72 12.72 -5.66
N MET A 76 7.07 13.44 -4.76
CA MET A 76 6.51 12.90 -3.54
C MET A 76 5.00 12.69 -3.67
N PHE A 77 4.52 11.69 -2.97
CA PHE A 77 3.12 11.26 -3.00
C PHE A 77 2.62 11.02 -1.59
N TRP A 78 1.38 11.36 -1.30
CA TRP A 78 0.70 10.80 -0.14
C TRP A 78 0.40 9.33 -0.44
N ILE A 79 1.12 8.44 0.24
CA ILE A 79 1.01 7.00 -0.03
C ILE A 79 -0.16 6.35 0.70
N ALA A 80 -0.86 7.12 1.56
CA ALA A 80 -2.07 6.69 2.26
C ALA A 80 -1.89 5.29 2.88
N SER A 81 -2.78 4.36 2.54
CA SER A 81 -2.81 3.02 3.14
C SER A 81 -1.57 2.15 2.88
N GLN A 82 -0.65 2.54 1.98
CA GLN A 82 0.66 1.89 1.93
C GLN A 82 1.50 2.10 3.20
N THR A 83 1.08 3.00 4.10
CA THR A 83 1.64 3.15 5.45
C THR A 83 1.44 1.87 6.29
N LYS A 84 0.30 1.16 6.12
CA LYS A 84 -0.08 0.01 6.94
C LYS A 84 0.96 -1.13 6.94
N PRO A 85 1.49 -1.59 5.80
CA PRO A 85 2.59 -2.55 5.76
C PRO A 85 3.82 -2.14 6.55
N MET A 86 4.17 -0.85 6.51
CA MET A 86 5.31 -0.31 7.26
C MET A 86 5.03 -0.34 8.76
N THR A 87 3.81 -0.02 9.18
CA THR A 87 3.35 -0.14 10.58
C THR A 87 3.40 -1.59 11.06
N ALA A 88 2.86 -2.52 10.28
CA ALA A 88 2.90 -3.95 10.63
C ALA A 88 4.34 -4.48 10.72
N THR A 89 5.24 -4.06 9.82
CA THR A 89 6.66 -4.38 9.90
C THR A 89 7.26 -3.89 11.22
N ALA A 90 6.92 -2.68 11.68
CA ALA A 90 7.37 -2.13 12.96
C ALA A 90 6.83 -2.94 14.16
N VAL A 91 5.57 -3.38 14.13
CA VAL A 91 5.03 -4.30 15.16
C VAL A 91 5.82 -5.61 15.17
N MET A 92 6.10 -6.18 13.99
CA MET A 92 6.86 -7.44 13.91
C MET A 92 8.31 -7.32 14.37
N MET A 93 8.92 -6.14 14.29
CA MET A 93 10.22 -5.88 14.93
C MET A 93 10.12 -6.02 16.47
N LEU A 94 9.02 -5.55 17.07
CA LEU A 94 8.77 -5.71 18.51
C LEU A 94 8.39 -7.15 18.89
N VAL A 95 7.76 -7.89 17.97
CA VAL A 95 7.52 -9.34 18.13
C VAL A 95 8.85 -10.10 18.16
N ASP A 96 9.76 -9.81 17.25
CA ASP A 96 11.10 -10.42 17.21
C ASP A 96 11.95 -10.09 18.47
N GLU A 97 11.68 -8.94 19.09
CA GLU A 97 12.28 -8.54 20.37
C GLU A 97 11.60 -9.20 21.60
N GLY A 98 10.56 -10.01 21.39
CA GLY A 98 9.79 -10.64 22.48
C GLY A 98 8.96 -9.68 23.33
N LYS A 99 8.74 -8.45 22.86
CA LYS A 99 8.00 -7.40 23.59
C LYS A 99 6.50 -7.45 23.34
N VAL A 100 6.08 -8.01 22.20
CA VAL A 100 4.69 -8.17 21.77
C VAL A 100 4.53 -9.57 21.21
N ALA A 101 3.40 -10.23 21.51
CA ALA A 101 2.98 -11.43 20.76
C ALA A 101 1.77 -11.10 19.88
N LEU A 102 1.68 -11.73 18.70
CA LEU A 102 0.55 -11.49 17.78
C LEU A 102 -0.80 -11.84 18.44
N ASP A 103 -0.81 -12.85 19.29
CA ASP A 103 -2.01 -13.33 19.98
C ASP A 103 -2.22 -12.66 21.36
N ASP A 104 -1.40 -11.66 21.72
CA ASP A 104 -1.68 -10.83 22.89
C ASP A 104 -3.00 -10.08 22.68
N ALA A 105 -3.84 -10.07 23.71
CA ALA A 105 -4.97 -9.16 23.75
C ALA A 105 -4.48 -7.70 23.73
N VAL A 106 -5.11 -6.84 22.96
CA VAL A 106 -4.78 -5.41 22.89
C VAL A 106 -4.80 -4.78 24.29
N GLU A 107 -5.75 -5.16 25.15
CA GLU A 107 -5.88 -4.66 26.53
C GLU A 107 -4.69 -5.00 27.44
N LYS A 108 -3.83 -5.94 27.06
CA LYS A 108 -2.56 -6.23 27.77
C LYS A 108 -1.60 -5.03 27.65
N HIS A 109 -1.57 -4.39 26.51
CA HIS A 109 -0.69 -3.25 26.21
C HIS A 109 -1.40 -1.90 26.38
N LEU A 110 -2.71 -1.87 26.13
CA LEU A 110 -3.58 -0.69 26.20
C LEU A 110 -4.76 -0.99 27.12
N PRO A 111 -4.59 -0.80 28.45
CA PRO A 111 -5.61 -1.18 29.45
C PRO A 111 -6.98 -0.53 29.27
N GLU A 112 -7.04 0.59 28.54
CA GLU A 112 -8.29 1.27 28.18
C GLU A 112 -9.24 0.42 27.34
N PHE A 113 -8.77 -0.65 26.69
CA PHE A 113 -9.61 -1.59 25.92
C PHE A 113 -10.31 -2.64 26.80
N ARG A 114 -10.04 -2.68 28.12
CA ARG A 114 -10.75 -3.58 29.02
C ARG A 114 -12.25 -3.26 29.03
N GLY A 115 -13.04 -4.31 28.81
CA GLY A 115 -14.48 -4.18 28.82
C GLY A 115 -15.07 -3.63 27.52
N GLN A 116 -14.30 -3.60 26.43
CA GLN A 116 -14.86 -3.28 25.11
C GLN A 116 -16.04 -4.20 24.76
N MET A 117 -17.07 -3.64 24.17
CA MET A 117 -18.32 -4.33 23.86
C MET A 117 -18.46 -4.52 22.36
N VAL A 118 -19.30 -5.48 21.96
CA VAL A 118 -19.70 -5.71 20.56
C VAL A 118 -21.19 -5.44 20.40
N VAL A 119 -21.60 -4.91 19.25
CA VAL A 119 -23.00 -4.73 18.88
C VAL A 119 -23.65 -6.10 18.70
N ALA A 120 -24.63 -6.41 19.53
CA ALA A 120 -25.44 -7.62 19.41
C ALA A 120 -26.61 -7.41 18.45
N GLU A 121 -27.35 -6.31 18.65
CA GLU A 121 -28.51 -5.93 17.85
C GLU A 121 -28.55 -4.41 17.70
N LYS A 122 -29.06 -3.91 16.59
CA LYS A 122 -29.20 -2.49 16.31
C LYS A 122 -30.42 -2.24 15.44
N ASP A 123 -31.24 -1.30 15.86
CA ASP A 123 -32.34 -0.71 15.08
C ASP A 123 -32.20 0.83 15.04
N ASP A 124 -33.23 1.54 14.58
CA ASP A 124 -33.20 2.98 14.44
C ASP A 124 -33.22 3.72 15.80
N ALA A 125 -33.71 3.10 16.87
CA ALA A 125 -33.87 3.69 18.19
C ALA A 125 -32.89 3.17 19.23
N HIS A 126 -32.37 1.92 19.07
CA HIS A 126 -31.62 1.23 20.10
C HIS A 126 -30.39 0.52 19.55
N THR A 127 -29.37 0.36 20.39
CA THR A 127 -28.23 -0.51 20.15
C THR A 127 -28.01 -1.37 21.40
N LEU A 128 -28.20 -2.69 21.25
CA LEU A 128 -27.90 -3.65 22.30
C LEU A 128 -26.42 -4.05 22.18
N LEU A 129 -25.71 -3.96 23.30
CA LEU A 129 -24.31 -4.35 23.39
C LEU A 129 -24.15 -5.58 24.27
N ARG A 130 -23.18 -6.42 23.94
CA ARG A 130 -22.75 -7.55 24.77
C ARG A 130 -21.25 -7.64 24.83
N LYS A 131 -20.71 -8.47 25.73
CA LYS A 131 -19.28 -8.78 25.72
C LYS A 131 -18.95 -9.60 24.46
N PRO A 132 -17.80 -9.34 23.81
CA PRO A 132 -17.30 -10.20 22.76
C PRO A 132 -16.88 -11.57 23.32
N THR A 133 -16.73 -12.57 22.48
CA THR A 133 -16.29 -13.92 22.85
C THR A 133 -14.85 -13.95 23.40
N HIS A 134 -14.02 -13.03 22.93
CA HIS A 134 -12.67 -12.77 23.43
C HIS A 134 -12.27 -11.31 23.18
N PRO A 135 -11.30 -10.77 23.94
CA PRO A 135 -10.74 -9.46 23.65
C PRO A 135 -10.04 -9.44 22.28
N ILE A 136 -10.11 -8.32 21.55
CA ILE A 136 -9.39 -8.17 20.27
C ILE A 136 -7.88 -8.37 20.48
N THR A 137 -7.22 -9.02 19.51
CA THR A 137 -5.79 -9.33 19.55
C THR A 137 -4.97 -8.43 18.62
N ILE A 138 -3.66 -8.39 18.81
CA ILE A 138 -2.72 -7.69 17.90
C ILE A 138 -2.82 -8.25 16.48
N ARG A 139 -2.97 -9.56 16.31
CA ARG A 139 -3.20 -10.21 15.01
C ARG A 139 -4.44 -9.66 14.32
N GLU A 140 -5.57 -9.65 15.04
CA GLU A 140 -6.85 -9.25 14.49
C GLU A 140 -6.93 -7.76 14.13
N VAL A 141 -6.18 -6.88 14.80
CA VAL A 141 -6.10 -5.47 14.35
C VAL A 141 -5.25 -5.32 13.09
N LEU A 142 -4.23 -6.17 12.89
CA LEU A 142 -3.34 -6.11 11.72
C LEU A 142 -3.93 -6.79 10.48
N ASP A 143 -4.77 -7.81 10.63
CA ASP A 143 -5.39 -8.55 9.53
C ASP A 143 -6.85 -8.12 9.25
N HIS A 144 -7.32 -7.08 9.97
CA HIS A 144 -8.67 -6.52 9.84
C HIS A 144 -9.80 -7.47 10.27
N MET A 145 -9.52 -8.41 11.17
CA MET A 145 -10.51 -9.33 11.75
C MET A 145 -11.00 -8.91 13.14
N SER A 146 -10.56 -7.76 13.65
CA SER A 146 -10.89 -7.30 15.02
C SER A 146 -12.34 -6.89 15.23
N GLY A 147 -13.12 -6.68 14.17
CA GLY A 147 -14.46 -6.12 14.29
C GLY A 147 -14.50 -4.62 14.58
N MET A 148 -13.35 -3.93 14.60
CA MET A 148 -13.30 -2.47 14.75
C MET A 148 -13.93 -1.76 13.56
N PRO A 149 -14.67 -0.65 13.75
CA PRO A 149 -15.13 0.19 12.65
C PRO A 149 -13.96 0.78 11.88
N PHE A 150 -14.24 1.36 10.71
CA PHE A 150 -13.18 1.95 9.87
C PHE A 150 -12.43 3.07 10.59
N MET A 151 -13.15 3.95 11.30
CA MET A 151 -12.65 5.13 11.98
C MET A 151 -13.62 5.54 13.11
N SER A 152 -13.22 6.50 13.95
CA SER A 152 -14.10 7.14 14.92
C SER A 152 -14.57 8.53 14.45
N ALA A 153 -15.57 9.09 15.13
CA ALA A 153 -16.04 10.45 14.85
C ALA A 153 -14.97 11.55 15.07
N LEU A 154 -13.94 11.27 15.89
CA LEU A 154 -12.84 12.22 16.14
C LEU A 154 -11.91 12.40 14.93
N GLU A 155 -12.00 11.53 13.92
CA GLU A 155 -11.23 11.63 12.67
C GLU A 155 -11.92 12.50 11.61
N LEU A 156 -12.92 13.27 11.99
CA LEU A 156 -13.62 14.22 11.15
C LEU A 156 -13.29 15.66 11.57
N PRO A 157 -13.13 16.60 10.64
CA PRO A 157 -13.21 16.43 9.17
C PRO A 157 -11.97 15.82 8.54
N THR A 158 -10.85 15.70 9.27
CA THR A 158 -9.58 15.14 8.77
C THR A 158 -9.01 14.13 9.76
N HIS A 159 -8.28 13.14 9.23
CA HIS A 159 -7.81 12.00 10.03
C HIS A 159 -6.65 12.33 10.98
N ASP A 160 -5.98 13.45 10.82
CA ASP A 160 -4.68 13.76 11.40
C ASP A 160 -4.66 14.94 12.40
N ILE A 161 -5.85 15.32 12.92
CA ILE A 161 -5.97 16.45 13.85
C ILE A 161 -6.02 16.06 15.33
N VAL A 162 -6.00 14.78 15.63
CA VAL A 162 -6.05 14.27 17.01
C VAL A 162 -4.79 13.49 17.33
N PRO A 163 -4.12 13.74 18.47
CA PRO A 163 -2.97 12.94 18.92
C PRO A 163 -3.33 11.45 19.00
N LEU A 164 -2.41 10.56 18.57
CA LEU A 164 -2.67 9.13 18.48
C LEU A 164 -3.21 8.52 19.78
N ALA A 165 -2.67 8.91 20.94
CA ALA A 165 -3.15 8.43 22.24
C ALA A 165 -4.62 8.81 22.53
N ALA A 166 -5.05 10.02 22.17
CA ALA A 166 -6.42 10.46 22.35
C ALA A 166 -7.35 9.77 21.35
N LEU A 167 -6.89 9.63 20.10
CA LEU A 167 -7.62 8.93 19.06
C LEU A 167 -7.88 7.47 19.43
N VAL A 168 -6.88 6.75 19.92
CA VAL A 168 -6.99 5.34 20.30
C VAL A 168 -7.93 5.13 21.50
N ARG A 169 -7.97 6.06 22.45
CA ARG A 169 -8.98 6.04 23.53
C ARG A 169 -10.40 6.12 22.99
N SER A 170 -10.65 6.86 21.91
CA SER A 170 -11.98 6.89 21.28
C SER A 170 -12.38 5.54 20.68
N TYR A 171 -11.42 4.78 20.19
CA TYR A 171 -11.68 3.42 19.70
C TYR A 171 -12.02 2.44 20.84
N ALA A 172 -11.37 2.59 21.99
CA ALA A 172 -11.60 1.74 23.15
C ALA A 172 -13.06 1.81 23.66
N ILE A 173 -13.70 2.98 23.56
CA ILE A 173 -15.11 3.18 23.94
C ILE A 173 -16.10 2.96 22.79
N THR A 174 -15.61 2.74 21.57
CA THR A 174 -16.46 2.47 20.41
C THR A 174 -16.75 0.97 20.35
N PRO A 175 -18.05 0.55 20.32
CA PRO A 175 -18.37 -0.86 20.18
C PRO A 175 -17.85 -1.46 18.89
N LEU A 176 -17.42 -2.72 18.97
CA LEU A 176 -17.11 -3.53 17.80
C LEU A 176 -18.37 -3.74 16.96
N VAL A 177 -18.26 -3.72 15.65
CA VAL A 177 -19.39 -3.91 14.73
C VAL A 177 -19.60 -5.37 14.32
N SER A 178 -18.66 -6.24 14.70
CA SER A 178 -18.76 -7.70 14.59
C SER A 178 -17.89 -8.38 15.64
N GLU A 179 -18.17 -9.66 15.90
CA GLU A 179 -17.29 -10.48 16.75
C GLU A 179 -15.86 -10.52 16.20
N PRO A 180 -14.85 -10.39 17.07
CA PRO A 180 -13.45 -10.60 16.68
C PRO A 180 -13.25 -11.97 16.02
N GLY A 181 -12.41 -12.03 15.01
CA GLY A 181 -12.08 -13.25 14.27
C GLY A 181 -13.14 -13.75 13.27
N THR A 182 -14.34 -13.14 13.23
CA THR A 182 -15.45 -13.70 12.42
C THR A 182 -15.62 -13.06 11.06
N ARG A 183 -15.21 -11.81 10.87
CA ARG A 183 -15.47 -11.02 9.66
C ARG A 183 -14.29 -10.14 9.31
N TYR A 184 -13.89 -10.15 8.04
CA TYR A 184 -12.97 -9.16 7.51
C TYR A 184 -13.66 -7.79 7.38
N LEU A 185 -13.16 -6.80 8.10
CA LEU A 185 -13.62 -5.42 8.04
C LEU A 185 -12.39 -4.50 8.00
N TYR A 186 -12.09 -4.01 6.80
CA TYR A 186 -10.96 -3.11 6.62
C TYR A 186 -11.07 -1.90 7.55
N SER A 187 -10.13 -1.76 8.48
CA SER A 187 -10.19 -0.79 9.58
C SER A 187 -8.89 0.01 9.69
N SER A 188 -8.99 1.34 9.58
CA SER A 188 -7.87 2.23 9.94
C SER A 188 -7.71 2.33 11.44
N ALA A 189 -8.81 2.25 12.22
CA ALA A 189 -8.76 2.24 13.68
C ALA A 189 -7.89 1.09 14.22
N GLY A 190 -8.02 -0.13 13.68
CA GLY A 190 -7.16 -1.26 14.07
C GLY A 190 -5.67 -0.97 13.90
N ILE A 191 -5.28 -0.36 12.79
CA ILE A 191 -3.86 -0.06 12.53
C ILE A 191 -3.36 1.12 13.37
N ASN A 192 -4.21 2.09 13.68
CA ASN A 192 -3.87 3.16 14.62
C ASN A 192 -3.67 2.60 16.05
N ILE A 193 -4.47 1.60 16.47
CA ILE A 193 -4.26 0.85 17.72
C ILE A 193 -2.87 0.19 17.70
N ALA A 194 -2.50 -0.50 16.61
CA ALA A 194 -1.18 -1.11 16.48
C ALA A 194 -0.04 -0.07 16.57
N GLY A 195 -0.22 1.12 15.98
CA GLY A 195 0.72 2.24 16.14
C GLY A 195 0.85 2.70 17.59
N ARG A 196 -0.25 2.75 18.35
CA ARG A 196 -0.20 3.09 19.77
C ARG A 196 0.49 2.02 20.62
N VAL A 197 0.31 0.74 20.27
CA VAL A 197 1.06 -0.35 20.91
C VAL A 197 2.57 -0.17 20.71
N ILE A 198 2.99 0.24 19.49
CA ILE A 198 4.42 0.57 19.24
C ILE A 198 4.89 1.65 20.21
N GLU A 199 4.15 2.75 20.41
CA GLU A 199 4.53 3.82 21.34
C GLU A 199 4.68 3.32 22.77
N VAL A 200 3.67 2.61 23.27
CA VAL A 200 3.65 2.16 24.69
C VAL A 200 4.76 1.15 24.95
N VAL A 201 4.98 0.21 24.04
CA VAL A 201 5.95 -0.87 24.21
C VAL A 201 7.39 -0.41 24.01
N SER A 202 7.62 0.53 23.10
CA SER A 202 8.96 1.04 22.81
C SER A 202 9.39 2.21 23.69
N GLY A 203 8.43 2.96 24.26
CA GLY A 203 8.66 4.21 24.95
C GLY A 203 9.03 5.38 24.01
N MET A 204 8.88 5.22 22.70
CA MET A 204 9.14 6.23 21.67
C MET A 204 7.82 6.73 21.09
N SER A 205 7.77 7.96 20.57
CA SER A 205 6.65 8.32 19.71
C SER A 205 6.62 7.44 18.45
N TYR A 206 5.44 7.29 17.85
CA TYR A 206 5.29 6.42 16.68
C TYR A 206 6.20 6.87 15.51
N GLU A 207 6.25 8.18 15.23
CA GLU A 207 7.11 8.68 14.15
C GLU A 207 8.61 8.51 14.45
N GLU A 208 9.03 8.69 15.70
CA GLU A 208 10.43 8.47 16.09
C GLU A 208 10.82 7.02 15.92
N PHE A 209 9.96 6.09 16.34
CA PHE A 209 10.20 4.66 16.14
C PHE A 209 10.34 4.34 14.65
N MET A 210 9.38 4.78 13.82
CA MET A 210 9.41 4.55 12.37
C MET A 210 10.67 5.15 11.73
N GLN A 211 11.01 6.39 12.10
CA GLN A 211 12.18 7.07 11.55
C GLN A 211 13.48 6.39 11.94
N GLN A 212 13.67 6.08 13.22
CA GLN A 212 14.94 5.56 13.73
C GLN A 212 15.12 4.06 13.44
N ARG A 213 14.05 3.29 13.47
CA ARG A 213 14.12 1.84 13.40
C ARG A 213 13.90 1.29 11.98
N LEU A 214 13.13 2.00 11.16
CA LEU A 214 12.77 1.53 9.81
C LEU A 214 13.29 2.47 8.71
N PHE A 215 12.88 3.74 8.69
CA PHE A 215 13.14 4.61 7.54
C PHE A 215 14.60 4.99 7.38
N SER A 216 15.25 5.52 8.43
CA SER A 216 16.65 5.92 8.34
C SER A 216 17.59 4.75 8.02
N PRO A 217 17.47 3.58 8.67
CA PRO A 217 18.31 2.42 8.34
C PRO A 217 18.08 1.87 6.92
N LEU A 218 16.85 1.96 6.38
CA LEU A 218 16.56 1.61 4.98
C LEU A 218 17.01 2.69 3.99
N GLY A 219 17.40 3.87 4.48
CA GLY A 219 17.75 5.00 3.65
C GLY A 219 16.54 5.69 2.98
N MET A 220 15.34 5.54 3.56
CA MET A 220 14.09 6.17 3.11
C MET A 220 14.04 7.63 3.55
N LYS A 221 14.82 8.49 2.91
CA LYS A 221 15.12 9.87 3.35
C LYS A 221 13.95 10.83 3.15
N ASP A 222 13.06 10.53 2.24
CA ASP A 222 11.91 11.36 1.86
C ASP A 222 10.58 10.82 2.41
N THR A 223 10.62 9.76 3.23
CA THR A 223 9.42 9.19 3.85
C THR A 223 9.13 9.89 5.18
N THR A 224 7.97 10.55 5.28
CA THR A 224 7.62 11.42 6.41
C THR A 224 6.12 11.60 6.57
N PHE A 225 5.67 11.95 7.79
CA PHE A 225 4.30 12.43 8.04
C PHE A 225 4.12 13.91 7.75
N TRP A 226 5.20 14.67 7.75
CA TRP A 226 5.21 16.13 7.56
C TRP A 226 6.25 16.54 6.52
N PRO A 227 5.85 16.62 5.24
CA PRO A 227 6.75 17.16 4.22
C PRO A 227 7.22 18.55 4.60
N ASN A 228 8.55 18.75 4.69
CA ASN A 228 9.13 20.09 4.88
C ASN A 228 8.96 20.93 3.61
N GLU A 229 9.33 22.21 3.65
CA GLU A 229 9.14 23.13 2.52
C GLU A 229 9.75 22.63 1.20
N LYS A 230 10.94 22.00 1.25
CA LYS A 230 11.59 21.45 0.05
C LYS A 230 10.83 20.21 -0.47
N GLN A 231 10.38 19.37 0.45
CA GLN A 231 9.59 18.18 0.14
C GLN A 231 8.20 18.55 -0.35
N ALA A 232 7.53 19.53 0.29
CA ALA A 232 6.21 20.01 -0.12
C ALA A 232 6.18 20.51 -1.57
N LYS A 233 7.26 21.14 -2.04
CA LYS A 233 7.42 21.56 -3.44
C LYS A 233 7.49 20.38 -4.42
N ARG A 234 7.77 19.16 -3.95
CA ARG A 234 7.84 17.94 -4.77
C ARG A 234 6.57 17.08 -4.67
N VAL A 235 5.64 17.42 -3.77
CA VAL A 235 4.36 16.68 -3.67
C VAL A 235 3.55 16.92 -4.94
N ALA A 236 3.15 15.80 -5.56
CA ALA A 236 2.28 15.83 -6.73
C ALA A 236 0.86 16.26 -6.32
N LYS A 237 0.21 17.07 -7.14
CA LYS A 237 -1.18 17.45 -6.96
C LYS A 237 -2.11 16.27 -7.19
N SER A 238 -3.26 16.29 -6.52
CA SER A 238 -4.25 15.22 -6.61
C SER A 238 -5.31 15.55 -7.66
N TYR A 239 -5.70 14.53 -8.41
CA TYR A 239 -6.67 14.62 -9.50
C TYR A 239 -7.78 13.59 -9.35
N ARG A 240 -8.95 13.91 -9.86
CA ARG A 240 -10.11 13.03 -9.98
C ARG A 240 -10.81 13.30 -11.31
N PRO A 241 -11.67 12.40 -11.78
CA PRO A 241 -12.54 12.73 -12.91
C PRO A 241 -13.33 14.01 -12.64
N ASP A 242 -13.46 14.86 -13.65
CA ASP A 242 -14.34 16.02 -13.61
C ASP A 242 -15.84 15.60 -13.61
N ALA A 243 -16.74 16.57 -13.57
CA ALA A 243 -18.18 16.30 -13.56
C ALA A 243 -18.65 15.52 -14.80
N THR A 244 -17.97 15.67 -15.94
CA THR A 244 -18.27 14.97 -17.21
C THR A 244 -17.63 13.58 -17.27
N LYS A 245 -16.70 13.25 -16.36
CA LYS A 245 -15.90 12.04 -16.33
C LYS A 245 -15.01 11.83 -17.57
N THR A 246 -14.74 12.90 -18.30
CA THR A 246 -13.92 12.85 -19.53
C THR A 246 -12.55 13.49 -19.35
N ASN A 247 -12.36 14.33 -18.32
CA ASN A 247 -11.11 15.02 -18.04
C ASN A 247 -10.74 14.90 -16.55
N LEU A 248 -9.56 15.42 -16.20
CA LEU A 248 -9.04 15.48 -14.86
C LEU A 248 -9.31 16.84 -14.22
N ALA A 249 -9.88 16.84 -13.03
CA ALA A 249 -10.00 18.00 -12.16
C ALA A 249 -9.06 17.88 -10.98
N GLU A 250 -8.29 18.95 -10.71
CA GLU A 250 -7.49 19.04 -9.48
C GLU A 250 -8.40 19.14 -8.26
N PHE A 251 -8.01 18.48 -7.16
CA PHE A 251 -8.67 18.63 -5.88
C PHE A 251 -7.66 18.57 -4.73
N GLN A 252 -8.02 19.19 -3.62
CA GLN A 252 -7.25 19.08 -2.38
C GLN A 252 -7.66 17.80 -1.63
N ILE A 253 -6.69 17.07 -1.10
CA ILE A 253 -6.95 15.89 -0.25
C ILE A 253 -7.72 16.35 1.00
N THR A 254 -8.96 15.92 1.13
CA THR A 254 -9.86 16.33 2.23
C THR A 254 -9.63 15.55 3.52
N GLN A 255 -8.92 14.43 3.46
CA GLN A 255 -8.63 13.57 4.61
C GLN A 255 -7.46 14.06 5.48
N LEU A 256 -6.72 15.08 5.03
CA LEU A 256 -5.57 15.64 5.74
C LEU A 256 -5.76 17.12 6.03
N ALA A 257 -5.31 17.55 7.19
CA ALA A 257 -5.25 18.97 7.54
C ALA A 257 -4.08 19.68 6.83
N TYR A 258 -4.21 20.97 6.63
CA TYR A 258 -3.22 21.81 5.98
C TYR A 258 -2.79 22.98 6.88
N PRO A 259 -1.55 23.49 6.71
CA PRO A 259 -0.54 23.02 5.76
C PRO A 259 0.07 21.67 6.16
N LEU A 260 0.54 20.87 5.17
CA LEU A 260 1.05 19.52 5.39
C LEU A 260 2.29 19.45 6.30
N SER A 261 3.03 20.56 6.44
CA SER A 261 4.24 20.69 7.28
C SER A 261 3.94 21.02 8.74
N ASP A 262 2.69 21.30 9.09
CA ASP A 262 2.32 21.77 10.42
C ASP A 262 2.31 20.67 11.46
N ARG A 263 3.39 20.55 12.22
CA ARG A 263 3.57 19.58 13.30
C ARG A 263 2.78 19.91 14.57
N THR A 264 2.20 21.10 14.67
CA THR A 264 1.41 21.50 15.85
C THR A 264 -0.06 21.14 15.71
N ARG A 265 -0.54 20.99 14.47
CA ARG A 265 -1.95 20.72 14.15
C ARG A 265 -2.18 19.33 13.56
N ARG A 266 -1.11 18.69 13.05
CA ARG A 266 -1.17 17.37 12.41
C ARG A 266 -0.38 16.36 13.20
N PHE A 267 -0.96 15.20 13.35
CA PHE A 267 -0.38 14.06 14.08
C PHE A 267 -0.16 12.87 13.16
N PRO A 268 0.82 11.98 13.46
CA PRO A 268 1.06 10.78 12.68
C PRO A 268 -0.16 9.86 12.66
N ILE A 269 -0.50 9.33 11.49
CA ILE A 269 -1.55 8.33 11.32
C ILE A 269 -0.89 7.02 10.89
N PRO A 270 -0.80 6.01 11.76
CA PRO A 270 -0.25 4.69 11.43
C PRO A 270 -0.96 4.00 10.27
N ALA A 271 -2.26 4.27 10.12
CA ALA A 271 -3.06 3.68 9.07
C ALA A 271 -2.89 4.33 7.69
N GLY A 272 -2.28 5.54 7.59
CA GLY A 272 -2.29 6.19 6.27
C GLY A 272 -1.64 7.56 6.15
N GLY A 273 -0.83 8.00 7.11
CA GLY A 273 -0.33 9.38 7.17
C GLY A 273 0.94 9.69 6.38
N LEU A 274 1.62 8.69 5.80
CA LEU A 274 2.92 8.89 5.18
C LEU A 274 2.85 9.54 3.80
N PHE A 275 3.82 10.42 3.57
CA PHE A 275 4.29 10.85 2.27
C PHE A 275 5.60 10.14 1.96
N SER A 276 5.82 9.77 0.69
CA SER A 276 7.03 9.09 0.27
C SER A 276 7.33 9.33 -1.21
N THR A 277 8.50 8.93 -1.65
CA THR A 277 8.87 8.82 -3.06
C THR A 277 8.78 7.38 -3.54
N ALA A 278 8.71 7.18 -4.84
CA ALA A 278 8.76 5.84 -5.43
C ALA A 278 10.06 5.10 -5.08
N GLN A 279 11.18 5.82 -5.00
CA GLN A 279 12.49 5.24 -4.65
C GLN A 279 12.56 4.78 -3.20
N ASP A 280 12.00 5.55 -2.24
CA ASP A 280 11.96 5.13 -0.84
C ASP A 280 11.07 3.91 -0.64
N THR A 281 9.88 3.91 -1.27
CA THR A 281 9.00 2.72 -1.28
C THR A 281 9.68 1.51 -1.92
N ALA A 282 10.48 1.73 -2.96
CA ALA A 282 11.26 0.67 -3.60
C ALA A 282 12.27 0.02 -2.65
N ARG A 283 12.93 0.78 -1.78
CA ARG A 283 13.85 0.24 -0.74
C ARG A 283 13.10 -0.63 0.26
N PHE A 284 11.91 -0.22 0.68
CA PHE A 284 11.05 -1.04 1.52
C PHE A 284 10.67 -2.35 0.81
N CYS A 285 10.28 -2.30 -0.46
CA CYS A 285 9.99 -3.50 -1.25
C CYS A 285 11.22 -4.39 -1.45
N GLN A 286 12.42 -3.83 -1.61
CA GLN A 286 13.66 -4.61 -1.69
C GLN A 286 13.97 -5.34 -0.37
N MET A 287 13.76 -4.70 0.78
CA MET A 287 13.85 -5.35 2.08
C MET A 287 12.89 -6.54 2.16
N LEU A 288 11.65 -6.38 1.68
CA LEU A 288 10.65 -7.46 1.62
C LEU A 288 11.06 -8.59 0.64
N LEU A 289 11.56 -8.27 -0.56
CA LEU A 289 12.08 -9.25 -1.52
C LEU A 289 13.24 -10.08 -0.97
N ASN A 290 14.00 -9.52 -0.03
CA ASN A 290 15.09 -10.18 0.68
C ASN A 290 14.64 -10.84 2.00
N GLY A 291 13.34 -11.14 2.16
CA GLY A 291 12.84 -11.86 3.34
C GLY A 291 13.04 -11.11 4.65
N GLY A 292 12.88 -9.78 4.65
CA GLY A 292 13.02 -8.94 5.83
C GLY A 292 14.44 -8.45 6.10
N GLN A 293 15.33 -8.51 5.10
CA GLN A 293 16.74 -8.11 5.22
C GLN A 293 17.12 -7.10 4.14
N TRP A 294 17.98 -6.13 4.45
CA TRP A 294 18.54 -5.19 3.49
C TRP A 294 19.93 -4.72 3.91
N ASN A 295 20.89 -4.67 2.97
CA ASN A 295 22.27 -4.24 3.19
C ASN A 295 22.93 -4.88 4.44
N GLY A 296 22.80 -6.19 4.57
CA GLY A 296 23.37 -6.95 5.70
C GLY A 296 22.62 -6.78 7.04
N ARG A 297 21.61 -5.91 7.11
CA ARG A 297 20.77 -5.73 8.29
C ARG A 297 19.46 -6.49 8.15
N ARG A 298 19.10 -7.26 9.17
CA ARG A 298 17.78 -7.87 9.32
C ARG A 298 16.86 -6.93 10.07
N TYR A 299 15.68 -6.68 9.51
CA TYR A 299 14.62 -5.84 10.07
C TYR A 299 13.58 -6.67 10.79
N VAL A 300 13.22 -7.80 10.21
CA VAL A 300 12.34 -8.81 10.81
C VAL A 300 12.92 -10.21 10.57
N SER A 301 12.67 -11.13 11.49
CA SER A 301 13.07 -12.53 11.35
C SER A 301 12.37 -13.19 10.15
N GLU A 302 12.89 -14.33 9.69
CA GLU A 302 12.23 -15.11 8.64
C GLU A 302 10.83 -15.58 9.06
N ALA A 303 10.66 -15.93 10.34
CA ALA A 303 9.37 -16.30 10.91
C ALA A 303 8.38 -15.13 10.85
N SER A 304 8.82 -13.95 11.31
CA SER A 304 8.01 -12.72 11.27
C SER A 304 7.70 -12.28 9.86
N PHE A 305 8.65 -12.39 8.93
CA PHE A 305 8.41 -12.11 7.52
C PHE A 305 7.34 -13.04 6.92
N LYS A 306 7.40 -14.33 7.24
CA LYS A 306 6.39 -15.30 6.81
C LYS A 306 5.02 -14.98 7.39
N GLU A 307 4.94 -14.60 8.67
CA GLU A 307 3.68 -14.16 9.30
C GLU A 307 3.11 -12.91 8.62
N LEU A 308 3.94 -11.90 8.31
CA LEU A 308 3.51 -10.68 7.63
C LEU A 308 2.83 -10.96 6.29
N THR A 309 3.40 -11.87 5.50
CA THR A 309 3.10 -12.00 4.07
C THR A 309 2.24 -13.21 3.72
N LYS A 310 2.01 -14.14 4.66
CA LYS A 310 1.05 -15.23 4.44
C LYS A 310 -0.38 -14.73 4.62
N ARG A 311 -1.32 -15.40 4.00
CA ARG A 311 -2.74 -15.18 4.27
C ARG A 311 -3.04 -15.50 5.75
N GLN A 312 -3.64 -14.53 6.46
CA GLN A 312 -4.12 -14.65 7.83
C GLN A 312 -5.63 -14.89 7.87
N THR A 313 -6.38 -14.24 6.97
CA THR A 313 -7.84 -14.40 6.89
C THR A 313 -8.24 -15.84 6.61
N PRO A 314 -9.26 -16.39 7.31
CA PRO A 314 -9.74 -17.74 7.09
C PRO A 314 -10.17 -18.00 5.63
N ALA A 315 -10.14 -19.24 5.19
CA ALA A 315 -10.55 -19.61 3.83
C ALA A 315 -12.01 -19.27 3.51
N SER A 316 -12.86 -19.22 4.53
CA SER A 316 -14.27 -18.81 4.44
C SER A 316 -14.47 -17.32 4.13
N VAL A 317 -13.45 -16.49 4.36
CA VAL A 317 -13.47 -15.05 4.04
C VAL A 317 -12.99 -14.86 2.62
N LYS A 318 -13.74 -14.08 1.81
CA LYS A 318 -13.38 -13.81 0.42
C LYS A 318 -12.04 -13.07 0.30
N ASP A 319 -11.81 -12.08 1.17
CA ASP A 319 -10.63 -11.25 1.13
C ASP A 319 -9.41 -12.01 1.64
N SER A 320 -8.39 -12.13 0.80
CA SER A 320 -7.11 -12.74 1.16
C SER A 320 -6.17 -11.68 1.67
N TYR A 321 -5.91 -11.68 2.98
CA TYR A 321 -5.13 -10.65 3.64
C TYR A 321 -4.18 -11.24 4.67
N GLY A 322 -2.96 -10.68 4.73
CA GLY A 322 -1.94 -10.98 5.72
C GLY A 322 -1.94 -9.92 6.84
N LEU A 323 -0.80 -9.69 7.48
CA LEU A 323 -0.68 -8.61 8.45
C LEU A 323 -0.41 -7.30 7.71
N CYS A 324 -1.45 -6.55 7.41
CA CYS A 324 -1.44 -5.32 6.62
C CYS A 324 -0.95 -5.47 5.16
N PHE A 325 -1.04 -6.65 4.60
CA PHE A 325 -0.78 -6.90 3.18
C PHE A 325 -1.98 -7.57 2.52
N ALA A 326 -2.40 -7.09 1.38
CA ALA A 326 -3.21 -7.87 0.46
C ALA A 326 -2.33 -9.01 -0.08
N VAL A 327 -2.87 -10.23 -0.14
CA VAL A 327 -2.14 -11.44 -0.51
C VAL A 327 -2.81 -12.11 -1.68
N GLY A 328 -2.11 -12.22 -2.80
CA GLY A 328 -2.53 -12.99 -3.96
C GLY A 328 -1.84 -14.35 -4.03
N PRO A 329 -2.08 -15.12 -5.11
CA PRO A 329 -1.49 -16.46 -5.27
C PRO A 329 0.05 -16.46 -5.29
N ASP A 330 0.66 -15.43 -5.89
CA ASP A 330 2.10 -15.32 -6.09
C ASP A 330 2.66 -13.92 -5.75
N TRP A 331 1.87 -13.09 -5.08
CA TRP A 331 2.22 -11.74 -4.71
C TRP A 331 1.62 -11.31 -3.37
N PHE A 332 2.22 -10.32 -2.76
CA PHE A 332 1.64 -9.54 -1.69
C PHE A 332 1.98 -8.07 -1.89
N GLY A 333 1.18 -7.19 -1.29
CA GLY A 333 1.38 -5.75 -1.47
C GLY A 333 0.28 -4.93 -0.84
N HIS A 334 0.26 -3.63 -1.13
CA HIS A 334 -0.82 -2.74 -0.67
C HIS A 334 -0.98 -1.54 -1.59
N GLY A 335 -2.22 -1.10 -1.74
CA GLY A 335 -2.56 0.15 -2.41
C GLY A 335 -2.74 1.32 -1.43
N GLY A 336 -2.92 2.52 -1.98
CA GLY A 336 -3.27 3.74 -1.25
C GLY A 336 -4.51 4.41 -1.80
N ALA A 337 -5.19 5.24 -1.00
CA ALA A 337 -6.43 5.93 -1.36
C ALA A 337 -6.33 6.83 -2.61
N GLN A 338 -5.11 7.24 -2.98
CA GLN A 338 -4.85 8.02 -4.19
C GLN A 338 -4.27 7.15 -5.32
N ALA A 339 -4.70 5.88 -5.41
CA ALA A 339 -4.32 4.89 -6.40
C ALA A 339 -2.81 4.56 -6.45
N THR A 340 -2.04 4.91 -5.44
CA THR A 340 -0.68 4.41 -5.27
C THR A 340 -0.68 2.91 -5.03
N SER A 341 0.37 2.19 -5.45
CA SER A 341 0.47 0.74 -5.23
C SER A 341 1.92 0.29 -5.10
N MET A 342 2.16 -0.69 -4.24
CA MET A 342 3.36 -1.51 -4.23
C MET A 342 2.95 -2.98 -4.27
N GLU A 343 3.67 -3.77 -5.06
CA GLU A 343 3.42 -5.20 -5.21
C GLU A 343 4.76 -5.95 -5.27
N VAL A 344 4.89 -6.96 -4.44
CA VAL A 344 6.08 -7.80 -4.30
C VAL A 344 5.75 -9.20 -4.79
N ARG A 345 6.55 -9.73 -5.74
CA ARG A 345 6.43 -11.07 -6.30
C ARG A 345 7.72 -11.86 -6.07
N PRO A 346 7.87 -12.54 -4.93
CA PRO A 346 9.11 -13.25 -4.59
C PRO A 346 9.48 -14.31 -5.62
N ALA A 347 8.51 -15.09 -6.11
CA ALA A 347 8.72 -16.12 -7.11
C ALA A 347 9.20 -15.57 -8.47
N LYS A 348 8.91 -14.30 -8.77
CA LYS A 348 9.40 -13.59 -9.96
C LYS A 348 10.66 -12.77 -9.69
N GLY A 349 11.11 -12.73 -8.44
CA GLY A 349 12.30 -11.99 -8.01
C GLY A 349 12.18 -10.48 -8.19
N LEU A 350 10.97 -9.92 -8.26
CA LEU A 350 10.76 -8.49 -8.50
C LEU A 350 9.64 -7.88 -7.64
N ALA A 351 9.69 -6.54 -7.51
CA ALA A 351 8.58 -5.74 -7.03
C ALA A 351 8.32 -4.56 -7.98
N THR A 352 7.06 -4.16 -8.04
CA THR A 352 6.59 -2.99 -8.80
C THR A 352 6.05 -1.94 -7.85
N ILE A 353 6.44 -0.68 -8.08
CA ILE A 353 5.96 0.48 -7.35
C ILE A 353 5.32 1.44 -8.34
N TRP A 354 4.08 1.79 -8.07
CA TRP A 354 3.26 2.68 -8.86
C TRP A 354 2.83 3.87 -8.03
N MET A 355 3.30 5.06 -8.39
CA MET A 355 3.03 6.29 -7.67
C MET A 355 2.28 7.28 -8.54
N VAL A 356 1.06 7.57 -8.13
CA VAL A 356 0.14 8.55 -8.72
C VAL A 356 -0.61 9.29 -7.61
N GLN A 357 -1.32 10.36 -7.92
CA GLN A 357 -2.22 11.03 -7.00
C GLN A 357 -3.60 11.19 -7.64
N HIS A 358 -4.35 10.09 -7.67
CA HIS A 358 -5.66 10.01 -8.31
C HIS A 358 -6.74 9.43 -7.38
N ALA A 359 -7.85 10.15 -7.24
CA ALA A 359 -9.08 9.64 -6.65
C ALA A 359 -10.05 9.21 -7.77
N GLY A 360 -9.69 8.14 -8.48
CA GLY A 360 -10.35 7.66 -9.70
C GLY A 360 -9.72 8.22 -10.97
N PHE A 361 -10.15 7.66 -12.11
CA PHE A 361 -9.62 7.98 -13.43
C PHE A 361 -10.78 8.19 -14.41
N PRO A 362 -10.68 9.15 -15.34
CA PRO A 362 -11.57 9.19 -16.49
C PRO A 362 -11.16 8.13 -17.51
N GLY A 363 -12.06 7.80 -18.43
CA GLY A 363 -11.80 6.90 -19.56
C GLY A 363 -11.16 5.59 -19.14
N GLU A 364 -10.07 5.24 -19.81
CA GLU A 364 -9.30 4.00 -19.57
C GLU A 364 -8.10 4.20 -18.61
N GLY A 365 -7.99 5.37 -17.98
CA GLY A 365 -6.83 5.72 -17.13
C GLY A 365 -6.60 4.72 -15.99
N GLY A 366 -7.64 4.04 -15.50
CA GLY A 366 -7.53 2.97 -14.50
C GLY A 366 -6.71 1.76 -14.97
N ASN A 367 -6.57 1.54 -16.28
CA ASN A 367 -5.82 0.44 -16.87
C ASN A 367 -4.30 0.70 -16.88
N ALA A 368 -3.86 1.95 -16.72
CA ALA A 368 -2.45 2.34 -16.82
C ALA A 368 -1.54 1.56 -15.87
N GLN A 369 -1.98 1.32 -14.64
CA GLN A 369 -1.23 0.50 -13.68
C GLN A 369 -1.08 -0.95 -14.14
N GLY A 370 -2.14 -1.54 -14.71
CA GLY A 370 -2.13 -2.90 -15.27
C GLY A 370 -1.13 -3.03 -16.43
N VAL A 371 -1.15 -2.06 -17.34
CA VAL A 371 -0.21 -1.98 -18.47
C VAL A 371 1.24 -1.94 -17.97
N PHE A 372 1.53 -1.09 -16.98
CA PHE A 372 2.85 -1.04 -16.35
C PHE A 372 3.26 -2.37 -15.72
N LYS A 373 2.38 -3.00 -14.94
CA LYS A 373 2.67 -4.29 -14.26
C LYS A 373 2.95 -5.41 -15.26
N THR A 374 2.16 -5.50 -16.33
CA THR A 374 2.37 -6.48 -17.40
C THR A 374 3.73 -6.29 -18.05
N TRP A 375 4.06 -5.06 -18.45
CA TRP A 375 5.38 -4.73 -19.01
C TRP A 375 6.53 -5.09 -18.07
N ALA A 376 6.38 -4.79 -16.77
CA ALA A 376 7.41 -5.09 -15.78
C ALA A 376 7.66 -6.60 -15.64
N LEU A 377 6.58 -7.40 -15.63
CA LEU A 377 6.65 -8.86 -15.55
C LEU A 377 7.27 -9.48 -16.80
N GLU A 378 6.86 -9.04 -17.98
CA GLU A 378 7.39 -9.56 -19.26
C GLU A 378 8.87 -9.23 -19.44
N ARG A 379 9.30 -8.05 -18.98
CA ARG A 379 10.66 -7.57 -19.21
C ARG A 379 11.65 -8.02 -18.13
N PHE A 380 11.25 -8.14 -16.89
CA PHE A 380 12.13 -8.35 -15.74
C PHE A 380 11.75 -9.57 -14.89
N GLY A 381 10.55 -10.15 -15.04
CA GLY A 381 10.12 -11.35 -14.33
C GLY A 381 10.94 -12.57 -14.77
N LYS A 382 11.42 -13.34 -13.78
CA LYS A 382 12.15 -14.60 -14.01
C LYS A 382 11.22 -15.78 -14.06
#